data_1aacd491998cc32dbf045d855d2c913c
#
_entry.id   1aacd491998cc32dbf045d855d2c913c
#
_cell.length_a   1.000
_cell.length_b   1.000
_cell.length_c   1.000
_cell.angle_alpha   90.00
_cell.angle_beta   90.00
_cell.angle_gamma   90.00
#
_symmetry.space_group_name_H-M   'P 1'
#
loop_
_entity.id
_entity.type
_entity.pdbx_description
1 polymer ?
#
loop_
_entity_poly.entity_id
_entity_poly.type
_entity_poly.pdbx_seq_one_letter_code
_entity_poly.pdbx_strand_id
1 'polypeptide(L)'
;MSGLFALVFLAAVVGVFKPYIGDLKRWHFALAAFVSLILVGSFADPKTGSEQAVVTTPEEKSVESVAAADVVPKAAQSKWSYDEQTDEMRGTITRTARLTSSNEVNLEFPYGTASGHLDVRKRPTDGLNIIFSVDSGQILCRSYNDGHISVKFDDQPIKNYGCDGASDGSSDVAFIRNESGFLANLKKAKKVIIEAEFYQQGRQQFMFETAGLEWQ
;
A
#
# COMPACT_ATOMS: atom_id res chain seq x y z
N MET A 1 -8.58 -46.03 10.58
CA MET A 1 -8.77 -44.78 11.37
C MET A 1 -8.86 -43.49 10.54
N SER A 2 -8.42 -43.49 9.27
CA SER A 2 -8.47 -42.30 8.39
C SER A 2 -9.88 -41.79 8.06
N GLY A 3 -10.88 -42.67 7.95
CA GLY A 3 -12.26 -42.30 7.63
C GLY A 3 -12.97 -41.46 8.70
N LEU A 4 -12.66 -41.66 9.98
CA LEU A 4 -13.24 -40.91 11.08
C LEU A 4 -12.73 -39.44 11.07
N PHE A 5 -11.44 -39.23 10.80
CA PHE A 5 -10.87 -37.89 10.70
C PHE A 5 -11.37 -37.09 9.50
N ALA A 6 -11.65 -37.76 8.37
CA ALA A 6 -12.23 -37.14 7.19
C ALA A 6 -13.69 -36.66 7.48
N LEU A 7 -14.46 -37.45 8.20
CA LEU A 7 -15.83 -37.10 8.61
C LEU A 7 -15.84 -35.90 9.59
N VAL A 8 -14.93 -35.87 10.55
CA VAL A 8 -14.80 -34.76 11.51
C VAL A 8 -14.37 -33.48 10.79
N PHE A 9 -13.44 -33.59 9.83
CA PHE A 9 -13.00 -32.45 9.01
C PHE A 9 -14.15 -31.89 8.19
N LEU A 10 -14.93 -32.74 7.52
CA LEU A 10 -16.08 -32.31 6.72
C LEU A 10 -17.14 -31.61 7.57
N ALA A 11 -17.44 -32.16 8.77
CA ALA A 11 -18.37 -31.54 9.72
C ALA A 11 -17.88 -30.18 10.23
N ALA A 12 -16.57 -30.03 10.48
CA ALA A 12 -15.96 -28.77 10.90
C ALA A 12 -16.04 -27.71 9.80
N VAL A 13 -15.78 -28.07 8.54
CA VAL A 13 -15.89 -27.15 7.40
C VAL A 13 -17.33 -26.69 7.18
N VAL A 14 -18.30 -27.59 7.26
CA VAL A 14 -19.72 -27.22 7.15
C VAL A 14 -20.14 -26.31 8.31
N GLY A 15 -19.62 -26.51 9.52
CA GLY A 15 -19.88 -25.68 10.70
C GLY A 15 -19.36 -24.23 10.57
N VAL A 16 -18.33 -23.98 9.77
CA VAL A 16 -17.85 -22.62 9.48
C VAL A 16 -18.88 -21.82 8.68
N PHE A 17 -19.54 -22.46 7.71
CA PHE A 17 -20.54 -21.78 6.86
C PHE A 17 -21.92 -21.71 7.50
N LYS A 18 -22.32 -22.72 8.26
CA LYS A 18 -23.62 -22.78 8.92
C LYS A 18 -23.47 -23.44 10.31
N PRO A 19 -23.26 -22.66 11.40
CA PRO A 19 -23.13 -23.21 12.74
C PRO A 19 -24.46 -23.85 13.16
N TYR A 20 -24.41 -25.13 13.52
CA TYR A 20 -25.58 -25.92 13.88
C TYR A 20 -25.59 -26.36 15.36
N ILE A 21 -24.58 -25.94 16.12
CA ILE A 21 -24.46 -26.20 17.56
C ILE A 21 -24.46 -24.86 18.30
N GLY A 22 -25.54 -24.51 18.96
CA GLY A 22 -25.80 -23.44 19.90
C GLY A 22 -24.77 -22.31 20.01
N ASP A 23 -24.12 -22.12 21.13
CA ASP A 23 -23.26 -20.96 21.42
C ASP A 23 -21.82 -21.00 20.83
N LEU A 24 -21.51 -21.99 20.00
CA LEU A 24 -20.16 -22.09 19.39
C LEU A 24 -19.98 -21.09 18.23
N LYS A 25 -19.03 -20.17 18.39
CA LYS A 25 -18.66 -19.20 17.35
C LYS A 25 -17.93 -19.88 16.18
N ARG A 26 -18.09 -19.35 14.97
CA ARG A 26 -17.46 -19.84 13.72
C ARG A 26 -15.97 -20.15 13.86
N TRP A 27 -15.27 -19.41 14.70
CA TRP A 27 -13.84 -19.58 14.94
C TRP A 27 -13.47 -20.95 15.53
N HIS A 28 -14.30 -21.52 16.40
CA HIS A 28 -14.06 -22.85 17.00
C HIS A 28 -14.05 -23.96 15.94
N PHE A 29 -14.90 -23.85 14.92
CA PHE A 29 -14.92 -24.81 13.81
C PHE A 29 -13.70 -24.68 12.90
N ALA A 30 -13.21 -23.43 12.67
CA ALA A 30 -11.99 -23.18 11.91
C ALA A 30 -10.76 -23.78 12.60
N LEU A 31 -10.65 -23.66 13.93
CA LEU A 31 -9.56 -24.22 14.72
C LEU A 31 -9.57 -25.75 14.70
N ALA A 32 -10.74 -26.39 14.78
CA ALA A 32 -10.87 -27.84 14.68
C ALA A 32 -10.46 -28.37 13.29
N ALA A 33 -10.79 -27.66 12.22
CA ALA A 33 -10.37 -28.00 10.85
C ALA A 33 -8.86 -27.90 10.68
N PHE A 34 -8.23 -26.86 11.25
CA PHE A 34 -6.79 -26.65 11.17
C PHE A 34 -5.96 -27.73 11.91
N VAL A 35 -6.41 -28.11 13.11
CA VAL A 35 -5.75 -29.18 13.89
C VAL A 35 -5.86 -30.54 13.18
N SER A 36 -6.99 -30.82 12.52
CA SER A 36 -7.19 -32.06 11.75
C SER A 36 -6.26 -32.14 10.54
N LEU A 37 -5.97 -31.00 9.89
CA LEU A 37 -5.07 -30.92 8.72
C LEU A 37 -3.61 -31.23 9.12
N ILE A 38 -3.15 -30.72 10.28
CA ILE A 38 -1.79 -30.94 10.77
C ILE A 38 -1.56 -32.43 11.09
N LEU A 39 -2.56 -33.11 11.66
CA LEU A 39 -2.46 -34.54 12.01
C LEU A 39 -2.41 -35.46 10.78
N VAL A 40 -3.01 -35.07 9.65
CA VAL A 40 -2.95 -35.85 8.40
C VAL A 40 -1.63 -35.63 7.66
N GLY A 41 -0.98 -34.46 7.80
CA GLY A 41 0.30 -34.14 7.15
C GLY A 41 1.54 -34.80 7.77
N SER A 42 1.43 -35.39 8.99
CA SER A 42 2.59 -35.92 9.72
C SER A 42 2.97 -37.37 9.37
N PHE A 43 2.35 -37.99 8.38
CA PHE A 43 2.62 -39.38 7.98
C PHE A 43 3.19 -39.55 6.55
N ALA A 44 3.81 -38.52 5.99
CA ALA A 44 4.55 -38.66 4.74
C ALA A 44 6.03 -38.74 5.00
N ASP A 45 6.61 -39.92 4.81
CA ASP A 45 8.06 -40.22 4.94
C ASP A 45 8.90 -39.50 3.87
N PRO A 46 10.09 -38.96 4.24
CA PRO A 46 11.03 -38.40 3.29
C PRO A 46 11.98 -39.49 2.74
N LYS A 47 12.08 -39.62 1.45
CA LYS A 47 13.19 -40.35 0.78
C LYS A 47 14.25 -39.41 0.25
N THR A 48 15.35 -39.52 0.84
CA THR A 48 16.80 -39.29 0.64
C THR A 48 17.34 -39.34 -0.81
N GLY A 49 18.34 -38.50 -1.06
CA GLY A 49 19.39 -38.65 -2.09
C GLY A 49 20.02 -37.29 -2.38
N SER A 50 21.08 -36.84 -1.68
CA SER A 50 22.54 -36.94 -1.87
C SER A 50 22.97 -36.75 -3.33
N GLU A 51 23.94 -35.96 -3.75
CA GLU A 51 25.27 -35.61 -3.26
C GLU A 51 25.98 -34.71 -4.30
N GLN A 52 26.82 -33.86 -3.80
CA GLN A 52 28.18 -33.40 -4.13
C GLN A 52 28.37 -32.48 -5.37
N ALA A 53 28.87 -31.35 -5.17
CA ALA A 53 30.18 -30.78 -4.75
C ALA A 53 31.15 -30.50 -5.91
N VAL A 54 31.87 -29.38 -5.76
CA VAL A 54 33.26 -29.06 -6.10
C VAL A 54 33.48 -27.98 -7.17
N VAL A 55 33.76 -26.74 -6.69
CA VAL A 55 35.02 -25.98 -6.74
C VAL A 55 35.63 -25.67 -8.13
N THR A 56 35.82 -24.42 -8.46
CA THR A 56 37.13 -23.70 -8.51
C THR A 56 36.98 -22.31 -9.11
N THR A 57 37.53 -21.33 -8.42
CA THR A 57 38.08 -20.04 -8.87
C THR A 57 39.49 -20.33 -9.50
N PRO A 58 40.22 -19.44 -10.21
CA PRO A 58 40.28 -17.99 -10.18
C PRO A 58 40.65 -17.25 -11.51
N GLU A 59 40.67 -15.91 -11.41
CA GLU A 59 41.58 -14.94 -12.09
C GLU A 59 41.40 -14.75 -13.63
N GLU A 60 41.45 -13.57 -14.19
CA GLU A 60 42.37 -12.44 -14.08
C GLU A 60 41.86 -11.23 -14.88
N LYS A 61 41.95 -10.09 -14.28
CA LYS A 61 42.34 -8.74 -14.68
C LYS A 61 42.46 -8.42 -16.19
N SER A 62 41.71 -7.41 -16.65
CA SER A 62 42.21 -6.46 -17.65
C SER A 62 41.63 -5.07 -17.40
N VAL A 63 42.50 -4.15 -17.11
CA VAL A 63 42.33 -2.69 -17.07
C VAL A 63 42.53 -2.17 -18.48
N GLU A 64 41.61 -1.33 -18.97
CA GLU A 64 41.87 -0.28 -19.94
C GLU A 64 40.71 0.70 -19.92
N SER A 65 40.86 1.82 -19.31
CA SER A 65 41.32 3.13 -19.77
C SER A 65 40.36 3.88 -20.70
N VAL A 66 39.76 4.91 -20.11
CA VAL A 66 39.34 6.24 -20.58
C VAL A 66 38.46 6.37 -21.83
N ALA A 67 37.26 6.89 -21.58
CA ALA A 67 36.79 8.06 -22.31
C ALA A 67 35.81 8.81 -21.40
N ALA A 68 36.17 10.01 -21.00
CA ALA A 68 35.26 10.98 -20.41
C ALA A 68 34.19 11.31 -21.46
N ALA A 69 33.04 10.62 -21.35
CA ALA A 69 31.84 11.04 -22.03
C ALA A 69 31.14 12.02 -21.11
N ASP A 70 30.96 13.23 -21.62
CA ASP A 70 30.09 14.27 -21.09
C ASP A 70 28.81 13.67 -20.48
N VAL A 71 28.76 13.60 -19.16
CA VAL A 71 27.54 13.23 -18.47
C VAL A 71 26.66 14.47 -18.50
N VAL A 72 25.92 14.63 -19.59
CA VAL A 72 24.75 15.48 -19.60
C VAL A 72 23.88 14.96 -18.42
N PRO A 73 23.53 15.80 -17.42
CA PRO A 73 22.67 15.38 -16.34
C PRO A 73 21.37 14.92 -16.98
N LYS A 74 21.15 13.61 -17.00
CA LYS A 74 19.84 13.03 -17.37
C LYS A 74 18.85 13.65 -16.41
N ALA A 75 18.02 14.57 -16.90
CA ALA A 75 16.94 15.17 -16.13
C ALA A 75 16.22 14.02 -15.41
N ALA A 76 16.13 14.10 -14.08
CA ALA A 76 15.51 13.07 -13.29
C ALA A 76 14.12 12.84 -13.88
N GLN A 77 13.87 11.64 -14.40
CA GLN A 77 12.57 11.32 -14.98
C GLN A 77 11.53 11.48 -13.87
N SER A 78 10.53 12.29 -14.13
CA SER A 78 9.39 12.47 -13.23
C SER A 78 8.74 11.09 -12.95
N LYS A 79 8.46 10.81 -11.69
CA LYS A 79 7.75 9.59 -11.26
C LYS A 79 6.22 9.75 -11.29
N TRP A 80 5.75 10.93 -11.68
CA TRP A 80 4.33 11.23 -11.81
C TRP A 80 3.72 10.53 -13.01
N SER A 81 2.56 9.94 -12.82
CA SER A 81 1.68 9.46 -13.89
C SER A 81 0.49 10.41 -14.05
N TYR A 82 0.07 10.64 -15.28
CA TYR A 82 -1.01 11.58 -15.61
C TYR A 82 -2.12 10.84 -16.34
N ASP A 83 -3.36 11.14 -15.96
CA ASP A 83 -4.56 10.58 -16.57
C ASP A 83 -5.58 11.68 -16.84
N GLU A 84 -6.26 11.60 -17.99
CA GLU A 84 -7.39 12.45 -18.36
C GLU A 84 -8.58 11.56 -18.74
N GLN A 85 -9.69 11.76 -18.03
CA GLN A 85 -10.95 11.07 -18.33
C GLN A 85 -11.99 12.07 -18.81
N THR A 86 -12.60 11.78 -19.96
CA THR A 86 -13.70 12.55 -20.52
C THR A 86 -15.03 11.90 -20.16
N ASP A 87 -15.95 12.67 -19.55
CA ASP A 87 -17.34 12.27 -19.41
C ASP A 87 -18.06 12.58 -20.73
N GLU A 88 -18.26 11.56 -21.55
CA GLU A 88 -18.88 11.68 -22.88
C GLU A 88 -20.30 12.23 -22.83
N MET A 89 -21.02 12.03 -21.73
CA MET A 89 -22.39 12.56 -21.58
C MET A 89 -22.42 14.07 -21.31
N ARG A 90 -21.40 14.59 -20.62
CA ARG A 90 -21.35 16.00 -20.18
C ARG A 90 -20.28 16.81 -20.89
N GLY A 91 -19.39 16.15 -21.66
CA GLY A 91 -18.27 16.80 -22.33
C GLY A 91 -17.26 17.39 -21.34
N THR A 92 -17.19 16.87 -20.12
CA THR A 92 -16.32 17.39 -19.07
C THR A 92 -15.11 16.51 -18.87
N ILE A 93 -13.97 17.13 -18.50
CA ILE A 93 -12.69 16.44 -18.35
C ILE A 93 -12.28 16.42 -16.87
N THR A 94 -11.96 15.24 -16.36
CA THR A 94 -11.26 15.02 -15.09
C THR A 94 -9.79 14.79 -15.38
N ARG A 95 -8.93 15.54 -14.69
CA ARG A 95 -7.45 15.38 -14.75
C ARG A 95 -6.92 14.86 -13.43
N THR A 96 -6.02 13.91 -13.49
CA THR A 96 -5.36 13.35 -12.31
C THR A 96 -3.86 13.22 -12.55
N ALA A 97 -3.05 13.70 -11.60
CA ALA A 97 -1.64 13.36 -11.50
C ALA A 97 -1.45 12.49 -10.27
N ARG A 98 -0.88 11.30 -10.43
CA ARG A 98 -0.65 10.31 -9.38
C ARG A 98 0.82 10.04 -9.17
N LEU A 99 1.21 9.93 -7.91
CA LEU A 99 2.55 9.54 -7.47
C LEU A 99 2.42 8.44 -6.41
N THR A 100 3.18 7.36 -6.58
CA THR A 100 3.30 6.29 -5.58
C THR A 100 4.47 6.56 -4.64
N SER A 101 4.31 6.21 -3.37
CA SER A 101 5.36 6.35 -2.36
C SER A 101 6.62 5.57 -2.75
N SER A 102 7.79 6.09 -2.35
CA SER A 102 9.07 5.43 -2.57
C SER A 102 9.40 4.36 -1.53
N ASN A 103 8.61 4.30 -0.46
CA ASN A 103 8.68 3.27 0.58
C ASN A 103 7.34 2.57 0.72
N GLU A 104 7.39 1.41 1.32
CA GLU A 104 6.25 0.64 1.79
C GLU A 104 6.25 0.62 3.32
N VAL A 105 5.10 0.42 3.92
CA VAL A 105 4.94 0.21 5.36
C VAL A 105 4.38 -1.19 5.61
N ASN A 106 4.82 -1.82 6.68
CA ASN A 106 4.31 -3.13 7.09
C ASN A 106 3.24 -2.92 8.17
N LEU A 107 2.02 -3.27 7.85
CA LEU A 107 0.88 -3.26 8.76
C LEU A 107 0.65 -4.68 9.28
N GLU A 108 0.08 -4.78 10.48
CA GLU A 108 -0.29 -6.08 11.03
C GLU A 108 -1.45 -6.72 10.25
N PHE A 109 -1.61 -8.03 10.45
CA PHE A 109 -2.73 -8.76 9.87
C PHE A 109 -4.07 -8.05 10.14
N PRO A 110 -4.96 -7.90 9.14
CA PRO A 110 -4.96 -8.58 7.82
C PRO A 110 -4.32 -7.79 6.68
N TYR A 111 -3.71 -6.62 6.91
CA TYR A 111 -3.33 -5.65 5.87
C TYR A 111 -2.01 -5.97 5.15
N GLY A 112 -0.97 -6.42 5.90
CA GLY A 112 0.33 -6.71 5.31
C GLY A 112 1.08 -5.45 4.85
N THR A 113 1.80 -5.55 3.74
CA THR A 113 2.57 -4.43 3.18
C THR A 113 1.66 -3.47 2.44
N ALA A 114 1.85 -2.16 2.65
CA ALA A 114 1.06 -1.11 2.03
C ALA A 114 1.95 -0.03 1.38
N SER A 115 1.60 0.37 0.16
CA SER A 115 2.14 1.55 -0.52
C SER A 115 1.15 2.71 -0.40
N GLY A 116 1.68 3.93 -0.37
CA GLY A 116 0.87 5.15 -0.39
C GLY A 116 0.78 5.75 -1.79
N HIS A 117 -0.32 6.44 -2.06
CA HIS A 117 -0.54 7.19 -3.30
C HIS A 117 -0.92 8.63 -2.98
N LEU A 118 -0.32 9.56 -3.69
CA LEU A 118 -0.63 10.98 -3.63
C LEU A 118 -1.20 11.42 -4.98
N ASP A 119 -2.47 11.84 -4.98
CA ASP A 119 -3.15 12.31 -6.18
C ASP A 119 -3.42 13.80 -6.10
N VAL A 120 -3.12 14.50 -7.19
CA VAL A 120 -3.65 15.82 -7.49
C VAL A 120 -4.72 15.62 -8.55
N ARG A 121 -5.98 15.90 -8.22
CA ARG A 121 -7.12 15.69 -9.12
C ARG A 121 -7.91 16.98 -9.30
N LYS A 122 -8.35 17.25 -10.52
CA LYS A 122 -9.27 18.35 -10.82
C LYS A 122 -10.49 17.82 -11.59
N ARG A 123 -11.67 18.00 -10.98
CA ARG A 123 -12.96 17.65 -11.60
C ARG A 123 -13.83 18.89 -11.76
N PRO A 124 -14.68 18.95 -12.80
CA PRO A 124 -15.63 20.05 -12.96
C PRO A 124 -16.64 20.16 -11.83
N THR A 125 -16.97 19.04 -11.18
CA THR A 125 -18.00 18.95 -10.13
C THR A 125 -17.56 19.46 -8.77
N ASP A 126 -16.30 19.25 -8.40
CA ASP A 126 -15.78 19.51 -7.05
C ASP A 126 -14.40 20.22 -7.04
N GLY A 127 -13.92 20.60 -8.23
CA GLY A 127 -12.69 21.39 -8.38
C GLY A 127 -11.42 20.60 -8.10
N LEU A 128 -10.46 21.27 -7.42
CA LEU A 128 -9.17 20.68 -7.05
C LEU A 128 -9.33 19.81 -5.80
N ASN A 129 -8.78 18.61 -5.85
CA ASN A 129 -8.65 17.74 -4.69
C ASN A 129 -7.19 17.27 -4.55
N ILE A 130 -6.73 17.19 -3.31
CA ILE A 130 -5.50 16.51 -2.92
C ILE A 130 -5.91 15.26 -2.16
N ILE A 131 -5.52 14.10 -2.65
CA ILE A 131 -5.98 12.82 -2.11
C ILE A 131 -4.76 12.01 -1.70
N PHE A 132 -4.77 11.53 -0.47
CA PHE A 132 -3.84 10.52 0.00
C PHE A 132 -4.61 9.20 0.14
N SER A 133 -4.10 8.14 -0.46
CA SER A 133 -4.70 6.81 -0.35
C SER A 133 -3.63 5.74 -0.17
N VAL A 134 -4.05 4.56 0.25
CA VAL A 134 -3.18 3.39 0.42
C VAL A 134 -3.84 2.19 -0.25
N ASP A 135 -3.04 1.24 -0.72
CA ASP A 135 -3.53 -0.01 -1.30
C ASP A 135 -3.99 -1.03 -0.24
N SER A 136 -3.61 -0.81 1.03
CA SER A 136 -4.04 -1.62 2.16
C SER A 136 -4.00 -0.80 3.45
N GLY A 137 -4.94 -1.06 4.38
CA GLY A 137 -5.02 -0.35 5.66
C GLY A 137 -6.26 0.54 5.79
N GLN A 138 -6.42 1.15 6.97
CA GLN A 138 -7.53 2.07 7.26
C GLN A 138 -6.97 3.37 7.83
N ILE A 139 -7.09 4.45 7.08
CA ILE A 139 -6.67 5.79 7.48
C ILE A 139 -7.71 6.38 8.43
N LEU A 140 -7.26 6.86 9.59
CA LEU A 140 -8.11 7.56 10.54
C LEU A 140 -8.13 9.06 10.24
N CYS A 141 -9.02 9.46 9.34
CA CYS A 141 -9.28 10.85 9.01
C CYS A 141 -10.70 11.22 9.47
N ARG A 142 -10.83 11.63 10.74
CA ARG A 142 -12.13 11.92 11.36
C ARG A 142 -12.28 13.41 11.58
N SER A 143 -13.10 14.06 10.79
CA SER A 143 -13.36 15.50 10.84
C SER A 143 -13.91 15.99 12.19
N TYR A 144 -14.52 15.12 13.00
CA TYR A 144 -15.07 15.46 14.33
C TYR A 144 -14.06 15.35 15.49
N ASN A 145 -12.83 14.85 15.24
CA ASN A 145 -11.77 14.68 16.25
C ASN A 145 -10.48 15.42 15.85
N ASP A 146 -10.57 16.57 15.18
CA ASP A 146 -9.42 17.30 14.65
C ASP A 146 -8.47 16.41 13.80
N GLY A 147 -9.08 15.46 13.06
CA GLY A 147 -8.35 14.55 12.19
C GLY A 147 -7.50 15.33 11.21
N HIS A 148 -6.20 15.07 11.26
CA HIS A 148 -5.23 15.74 10.40
C HIS A 148 -4.21 14.73 9.86
N ILE A 149 -3.64 15.12 8.75
CA ILE A 149 -2.48 14.48 8.16
C ILE A 149 -1.30 15.41 8.36
N SER A 150 -0.20 14.90 8.92
CA SER A 150 1.04 15.66 9.08
C SER A 150 1.86 15.54 7.81
N VAL A 151 2.33 16.67 7.30
CA VAL A 151 3.06 16.73 6.03
C VAL A 151 4.35 17.52 6.21
N LYS A 152 5.44 16.95 5.71
CA LYS A 152 6.73 17.62 5.65
C LYS A 152 7.17 17.75 4.20
N PHE A 153 7.39 18.97 3.74
CA PHE A 153 7.91 19.32 2.42
C PHE A 153 9.41 19.59 2.53
N ASP A 154 10.22 18.79 1.90
CA ASP A 154 11.69 18.85 1.98
C ASP A 154 12.14 18.97 3.46
N ASP A 155 12.96 19.98 3.77
CA ASP A 155 13.46 20.25 5.12
C ASP A 155 12.61 21.28 5.91
N GLN A 156 11.42 21.64 5.40
CA GLN A 156 10.53 22.57 6.09
C GLN A 156 9.92 21.96 7.34
N PRO A 157 9.45 22.81 8.29
CA PRO A 157 8.70 22.34 9.46
C PRO A 157 7.47 21.54 9.05
N ILE A 158 7.10 20.57 9.89
CA ILE A 158 5.88 19.78 9.71
C ILE A 158 4.67 20.70 9.76
N LYS A 159 3.75 20.51 8.82
CA LYS A 159 2.46 21.19 8.74
C LYS A 159 1.33 20.17 8.88
N ASN A 160 0.36 20.50 9.70
CA ASN A 160 -0.85 19.69 9.83
C ASN A 160 -1.92 20.21 8.89
N TYR A 161 -2.46 19.32 8.08
CA TYR A 161 -3.57 19.57 7.17
C TYR A 161 -4.80 18.82 7.68
N GLY A 162 -5.93 19.51 7.84
CA GLY A 162 -7.19 18.84 8.08
C GLY A 162 -7.50 17.86 6.96
N CYS A 163 -8.22 16.81 7.25
CA CYS A 163 -8.63 15.85 6.24
C CYS A 163 -10.09 15.44 6.39
N ASP A 164 -10.66 14.92 5.31
CA ASP A 164 -11.98 14.32 5.24
C ASP A 164 -11.88 12.90 4.68
N GLY A 165 -12.69 11.98 5.21
CA GLY A 165 -12.84 10.64 4.64
C GLY A 165 -13.64 10.68 3.34
N ALA A 166 -13.60 9.59 2.59
CA ALA A 166 -14.38 9.43 1.39
C ALA A 166 -15.88 9.32 1.71
N SER A 167 -16.72 9.94 0.89
CA SER A 167 -18.17 9.96 1.08
C SER A 167 -18.87 8.62 0.87
N ASP A 168 -18.20 7.68 0.19
CA ASP A 168 -18.65 6.32 -0.03
C ASP A 168 -18.31 5.38 1.14
N GLY A 169 -17.62 5.90 2.18
CA GLY A 169 -17.22 5.14 3.35
C GLY A 169 -15.89 4.38 3.19
N SER A 170 -15.18 4.55 2.08
CA SER A 170 -13.83 4.00 1.90
C SER A 170 -12.90 4.51 2.99
N SER A 171 -12.20 3.61 3.67
CA SER A 171 -11.30 3.94 4.78
C SER A 171 -9.81 4.02 4.37
N ASP A 172 -9.50 3.65 3.15
CA ASP A 172 -8.18 3.67 2.53
C ASP A 172 -7.85 4.99 1.82
N VAL A 173 -8.77 5.98 1.88
CA VAL A 173 -8.69 7.26 1.19
C VAL A 173 -8.94 8.42 2.14
N ALA A 174 -8.12 9.45 2.05
CA ALA A 174 -8.27 10.72 2.77
C ALA A 174 -8.13 11.92 1.81
N PHE A 175 -9.07 12.85 1.89
CA PHE A 175 -9.02 14.12 1.17
C PHE A 175 -8.35 15.16 2.04
N ILE A 176 -7.22 15.71 1.58
CA ILE A 176 -6.45 16.71 2.32
C ILE A 176 -7.04 18.10 2.05
N ARG A 177 -7.41 18.80 3.11
CA ARG A 177 -7.97 20.17 3.03
C ARG A 177 -6.88 21.21 2.73
N ASN A 178 -7.29 22.41 2.34
CA ASN A 178 -6.42 23.50 1.88
C ASN A 178 -5.62 23.09 0.64
N GLU A 179 -6.32 22.58 -0.34
CA GLU A 179 -5.79 21.97 -1.57
C GLU A 179 -4.86 22.92 -2.31
N SER A 180 -5.26 24.20 -2.45
CA SER A 180 -4.44 25.21 -3.13
C SER A 180 -3.14 25.48 -2.40
N GLY A 181 -3.18 25.57 -1.05
CA GLY A 181 -2.00 25.76 -0.22
C GLY A 181 -1.08 24.55 -0.25
N PHE A 182 -1.65 23.34 -0.23
CA PHE A 182 -0.89 22.10 -0.39
C PHE A 182 -0.21 22.04 -1.76
N LEU A 183 -0.96 22.26 -2.84
CA LEU A 183 -0.44 22.23 -4.21
C LEU A 183 0.67 23.25 -4.43
N ALA A 184 0.54 24.46 -3.86
CA ALA A 184 1.58 25.49 -3.96
C ALA A 184 2.90 25.07 -3.28
N ASN A 185 2.84 24.33 -2.18
CA ASN A 185 4.02 23.75 -1.55
C ASN A 185 4.54 22.54 -2.36
N LEU A 186 3.66 21.66 -2.82
CA LEU A 186 3.97 20.46 -3.59
C LEU A 186 4.76 20.77 -4.87
N LYS A 187 4.33 21.81 -5.61
CA LYS A 187 5.04 22.27 -6.84
C LYS A 187 6.48 22.71 -6.62
N LYS A 188 6.84 23.08 -5.39
CA LYS A 188 8.19 23.55 -5.05
C LYS A 188 9.04 22.46 -4.42
N ALA A 189 8.42 21.45 -3.82
CA ALA A 189 9.09 20.41 -3.08
C ALA A 189 9.68 19.34 -4.02
N LYS A 190 10.83 18.82 -3.66
CA LYS A 190 11.45 17.65 -4.29
C LYS A 190 11.06 16.36 -3.58
N LYS A 191 10.77 16.44 -2.28
CA LYS A 191 10.37 15.33 -1.44
C LYS A 191 9.24 15.75 -0.52
N VAL A 192 8.25 14.89 -0.36
CA VAL A 192 7.16 15.07 0.60
C VAL A 192 7.08 13.82 1.47
N ILE A 193 6.93 14.00 2.78
CA ILE A 193 6.61 12.92 3.71
C ILE A 193 5.20 13.19 4.22
N ILE A 194 4.33 12.21 4.07
CA ILE A 194 2.97 12.22 4.60
C ILE A 194 2.90 11.22 5.75
N GLU A 195 2.50 11.69 6.92
CA GLU A 195 2.23 10.87 8.10
C GLU A 195 0.74 10.90 8.39
N ALA A 196 0.13 9.72 8.43
CA ALA A 196 -1.28 9.52 8.73
C ALA A 196 -1.44 8.49 9.86
N GLU A 197 -2.50 8.63 10.64
CA GLU A 197 -2.87 7.66 11.67
C GLU A 197 -3.70 6.54 11.05
N PHE A 198 -3.36 5.29 11.40
CA PHE A 198 -4.03 4.10 10.92
C PHE A 198 -4.73 3.37 12.05
N TYR A 199 -5.88 2.78 11.75
CA TYR A 199 -6.65 2.01 12.73
C TYR A 199 -5.83 0.85 13.30
N GLN A 200 -5.61 0.88 14.62
CA GLN A 200 -4.82 -0.10 15.40
C GLN A 200 -3.34 -0.25 14.96
N GLN A 201 -2.83 0.61 14.06
CA GLN A 201 -1.48 0.53 13.53
C GLN A 201 -0.63 1.77 13.86
N GLY A 202 -1.24 2.77 14.58
CA GLY A 202 -0.56 4.01 14.91
C GLY A 202 -0.27 4.87 13.70
N ARG A 203 0.77 5.71 13.81
CA ARG A 203 1.17 6.63 12.74
C ARG A 203 2.13 5.96 11.77
N GLN A 204 1.82 6.06 10.49
CA GLN A 204 2.61 5.52 9.39
C GLN A 204 3.09 6.64 8.48
N GLN A 205 4.31 6.52 7.96
CA GLN A 205 4.95 7.53 7.13
C GLN A 205 5.21 7.03 5.73
N PHE A 206 4.76 7.80 4.74
CA PHE A 206 4.95 7.53 3.31
C PHE A 206 5.78 8.65 2.70
N MET A 207 6.82 8.28 1.94
CA MET A 207 7.75 9.20 1.30
C MET A 207 7.48 9.30 -0.19
N PHE A 208 7.41 10.51 -0.71
CA PHE A 208 7.13 10.80 -2.12
C PHE A 208 8.23 11.65 -2.72
N GLU A 209 8.76 11.24 -3.86
CA GLU A 209 9.72 12.02 -4.65
C GLU A 209 8.96 12.87 -5.66
N THR A 210 8.63 14.09 -5.26
CA THR A 210 7.64 14.94 -5.92
C THR A 210 8.20 15.82 -7.03
N ALA A 211 9.52 15.80 -7.26
CA ALA A 211 10.14 16.55 -8.32
C ALA A 211 9.52 16.26 -9.70
N GLY A 212 9.34 17.29 -10.51
CA GLY A 212 8.83 17.16 -11.88
C GLY A 212 7.31 17.05 -11.99
N LEU A 213 6.55 17.53 -11.00
CA LEU A 213 5.11 17.67 -11.12
C LEU A 213 4.75 18.72 -12.19
N GLU A 214 4.12 18.28 -13.27
CA GLU A 214 3.56 19.14 -14.31
C GLU A 214 2.04 19.28 -14.08
N TRP A 215 1.64 20.40 -13.45
CA TRP A 215 0.24 20.66 -13.11
C TRP A 215 -0.15 22.11 -13.39
N GLN A 216 -1.16 22.30 -14.25
CA GLN A 216 -1.71 23.61 -14.65
C GLN A 216 -3.01 23.92 -13.90
#